data_7a3f81d1f17bc2e51fd55e351e80d21b
#
_entry.id   7a3f81d1f17bc2e51fd55e351e80d21b
#
_cell.length_a   1.000
_cell.length_b   1.000
_cell.length_c   1.000
_cell.angle_alpha   90.00
_cell.angle_beta   90.00
_cell.angle_gamma   90.00
#
_symmetry.space_group_name_H-M   'P 1'
#
loop_
_entity.id
_entity.type
_entity.pdbx_description
1 polymer ?
#
loop_
_entity_poly.entity_id
_entity_poly.type
_entity_poly.pdbx_seq_one_letter_code
_entity_poly.pdbx_strand_id
1 'polypeptide(L)'
;MPSNICDNCALRLFNDKCHCLEGVGNPNYGTLIVVPNVDYNAYKNKGMTFSKYVGIINEVLSPSTGGLEKYYVTPLIRCKLYDECPIDKRMITNCSVHTFRDICKYNFTKILLLGRASELINVDNIGDNINKIFIGNNTELRGYSVNYSPFIKYIDEDKFEVFKEHLIKWYNANKYNNYNGYEINVV
;
A
#
# COMPACT_ATOMS: atom_id res chain seq x y z
N MET A 1 -5.20 17.42 13.41
CA MET A 1 -5.70 18.53 12.56
C MET A 1 -5.60 18.11 11.12
N PRO A 2 -6.66 18.22 10.29
CA PRO A 2 -6.52 18.02 8.86
C PRO A 2 -5.49 19.04 8.36
N SER A 3 -4.54 18.57 7.57
CA SER A 3 -3.54 19.45 6.97
C SER A 3 -4.22 20.35 5.93
N ASN A 4 -3.77 21.59 5.78
CA ASN A 4 -4.24 22.54 4.74
C ASN A 4 -4.23 21.93 3.33
N ILE A 5 -3.49 20.86 3.12
CA ILE A 5 -3.40 20.10 1.85
C ILE A 5 -4.73 19.42 1.48
N CYS A 6 -5.47 18.94 2.48
CA CYS A 6 -6.79 18.33 2.23
C CYS A 6 -7.88 19.35 1.91
N ASP A 7 -7.68 20.63 2.24
CA ASP A 7 -8.72 21.65 2.06
C ASP A 7 -9.04 21.92 0.58
N ASN A 8 -8.08 21.71 -0.31
CA ASN A 8 -8.23 21.87 -1.76
C ASN A 8 -8.30 20.52 -2.49
N CYS A 9 -8.46 19.40 -1.77
CA CYS A 9 -8.56 18.09 -2.39
C CYS A 9 -9.95 17.84 -2.96
N ALA A 10 -10.03 17.43 -4.23
CA ALA A 10 -11.30 17.12 -4.89
C ALA A 10 -12.15 16.12 -4.09
N LEU A 11 -11.53 15.10 -3.50
CA LEU A 11 -12.23 14.11 -2.68
C LEU A 11 -12.92 14.73 -1.46
N ARG A 12 -12.37 15.81 -0.90
CA ARG A 12 -12.97 16.53 0.22
C ARG A 12 -14.05 17.47 -0.22
N LEU A 13 -13.87 18.13 -1.36
CA LEU A 13 -14.88 19.07 -1.91
C LEU A 13 -16.19 18.36 -2.27
N PHE A 14 -16.11 17.08 -2.71
CA PHE A 14 -17.29 16.27 -3.03
C PHE A 14 -17.84 15.48 -1.84
N ASN A 15 -17.19 15.54 -0.68
CA ASN A 15 -17.59 14.74 0.46
C ASN A 15 -17.35 15.47 1.79
N ASP A 16 -18.34 16.21 2.24
CA ASP A 16 -18.33 16.94 3.52
C ASP A 16 -18.01 16.05 4.75
N LYS A 17 -18.13 14.73 4.57
CA LYS A 17 -17.87 13.73 5.59
C LYS A 17 -16.61 12.91 5.30
N CYS A 18 -15.70 13.44 4.49
CA CYS A 18 -14.45 12.73 4.19
C CYS A 18 -13.63 12.51 5.48
N HIS A 19 -13.61 11.29 5.94
CA HIS A 19 -12.73 10.87 7.01
C HIS A 19 -11.42 10.38 6.41
N CYS A 20 -10.36 11.15 6.61
CA CYS A 20 -9.01 10.72 6.27
C CYS A 20 -8.61 9.59 7.24
N LEU A 21 -8.58 8.35 6.75
CA LEU A 21 -8.21 7.20 7.57
C LEU A 21 -6.70 7.08 7.70
N GLU A 22 -6.25 6.87 8.91
CA GLU A 22 -4.86 6.54 9.20
C GLU A 22 -4.60 5.05 8.95
N GLY A 23 -3.32 4.67 8.85
CA GLY A 23 -2.93 3.27 8.76
C GLY A 23 -3.19 2.51 10.06
N VAL A 24 -2.95 1.21 10.01
CA VAL A 24 -3.15 0.27 11.13
C VAL A 24 -1.93 -0.61 11.31
N GLY A 25 -1.70 -1.08 12.53
CA GLY A 25 -0.57 -1.91 12.91
C GLY A 25 0.49 -1.12 13.68
N ASN A 26 1.69 -1.67 13.77
CA ASN A 26 2.79 -1.07 14.53
C ASN A 26 3.83 -0.41 13.61
N PRO A 27 3.82 0.92 13.47
CA PRO A 27 4.76 1.61 12.60
C PRO A 27 6.22 1.55 13.10
N ASN A 28 6.43 1.29 14.41
CA ASN A 28 7.78 1.24 15.00
C ASN A 28 8.51 -0.08 14.68
N TYR A 29 7.83 -1.05 14.07
CA TYR A 29 8.45 -2.32 13.69
C TYR A 29 9.31 -2.25 12.43
N GLY A 30 9.21 -1.14 11.70
CA GLY A 30 10.07 -0.85 10.54
C GLY A 30 9.58 -1.43 9.21
N THR A 31 8.41 -2.07 9.17
CA THR A 31 7.82 -2.60 7.91
C THR A 31 6.55 -1.83 7.55
N LEU A 32 6.53 -1.27 6.35
CA LEU A 32 5.39 -0.52 5.78
C LEU A 32 4.83 -1.24 4.56
N ILE A 33 3.52 -1.41 4.52
CA ILE A 33 2.78 -1.87 3.34
C ILE A 33 1.78 -0.77 2.96
N VAL A 34 1.88 -0.28 1.73
CA VAL A 34 0.98 0.77 1.21
C VAL A 34 -0.02 0.15 0.25
N VAL A 35 -1.30 0.22 0.59
CA VAL A 35 -2.41 -0.17 -0.29
C VAL A 35 -2.90 1.04 -1.10
N PRO A 36 -3.50 0.86 -2.30
CA PRO A 36 -3.87 1.98 -3.16
C PRO A 36 -4.84 2.97 -2.52
N ASN A 37 -5.88 2.46 -1.86
CA ASN A 37 -6.97 3.28 -1.34
C ASN A 37 -7.72 2.61 -0.19
N VAL A 38 -8.55 3.38 0.47
CA VAL A 38 -9.52 2.91 1.46
C VAL A 38 -10.64 2.14 0.76
N ASP A 39 -10.91 0.91 1.20
CA ASP A 39 -12.05 0.13 0.73
C ASP A 39 -13.36 0.48 1.48
N TYR A 40 -14.48 -0.06 0.97
CA TYR A 40 -15.80 0.24 1.54
C TYR A 40 -15.93 -0.14 3.01
N ASN A 41 -15.37 -1.29 3.42
CA ASN A 41 -15.48 -1.77 4.81
C ASN A 41 -14.71 -0.86 5.77
N ALA A 42 -13.50 -0.47 5.41
CA ALA A 42 -12.69 0.47 6.19
C ALA A 42 -13.38 1.83 6.31
N TYR A 43 -13.96 2.33 5.22
CA TYR A 43 -14.69 3.59 5.23
C TYR A 43 -15.95 3.52 6.11
N LYS A 44 -16.81 2.51 5.91
CA LYS A 44 -18.06 2.33 6.66
C LYS A 44 -17.83 2.26 8.16
N ASN A 45 -16.78 1.57 8.58
CA ASN A 45 -16.45 1.35 9.99
C ASN A 45 -15.40 2.34 10.53
N LYS A 46 -15.03 3.35 9.74
CA LYS A 46 -14.12 4.45 10.12
C LYS A 46 -12.73 3.98 10.62
N GLY A 47 -12.21 2.91 10.05
CA GLY A 47 -10.90 2.39 10.44
C GLY A 47 -10.32 1.37 9.47
N MET A 48 -9.01 1.45 9.23
CA MET A 48 -8.28 0.51 8.38
C MET A 48 -8.26 -0.92 8.91
N THR A 49 -8.48 -1.13 10.20
CA THR A 49 -8.62 -2.46 10.80
C THR A 49 -9.75 -3.27 10.15
N PHE A 50 -10.78 -2.60 9.63
CA PHE A 50 -11.92 -3.24 8.96
C PHE A 50 -11.72 -3.44 7.46
N SER A 51 -10.56 -3.03 6.91
CA SER A 51 -10.25 -3.21 5.49
C SER A 51 -10.12 -4.69 5.16
N LYS A 52 -10.80 -5.13 4.09
CA LYS A 52 -10.63 -6.50 3.59
C LYS A 52 -9.18 -6.77 3.13
N TYR A 53 -8.49 -5.77 2.63
CA TYR A 53 -7.10 -5.92 2.19
C TYR A 53 -6.15 -6.07 3.39
N VAL A 54 -6.40 -5.34 4.47
CA VAL A 54 -5.69 -5.55 5.74
C VAL A 54 -5.96 -6.94 6.28
N GLY A 55 -7.21 -7.41 6.20
CA GLY A 55 -7.58 -8.78 6.58
C GLY A 55 -6.78 -9.83 5.82
N ILE A 56 -6.71 -9.74 4.50
CA ILE A 56 -5.94 -10.66 3.64
C ILE A 56 -4.45 -10.61 3.97
N ILE A 57 -3.87 -9.40 4.06
CA ILE A 57 -2.45 -9.24 4.40
C ILE A 57 -2.15 -9.87 5.77
N ASN A 58 -3.02 -9.64 6.74
CA ASN A 58 -2.87 -10.20 8.08
C ASN A 58 -3.01 -11.72 8.09
N GLU A 59 -3.95 -12.28 7.34
CA GLU A 59 -4.11 -13.73 7.19
C GLU A 59 -2.83 -14.38 6.63
N VAL A 60 -2.22 -13.76 5.61
CA VAL A 60 -1.01 -14.28 4.97
C VAL A 60 0.22 -14.14 5.88
N LEU A 61 0.39 -13.00 6.54
CA LEU A 61 1.61 -12.70 7.30
C LEU A 61 1.53 -13.15 8.77
N SER A 62 0.34 -13.23 9.36
CA SER A 62 0.17 -13.54 10.78
C SER A 62 0.84 -14.84 11.24
N PRO A 63 0.77 -15.96 10.47
CA PRO A 63 1.47 -17.20 10.86
C PRO A 63 2.98 -17.03 11.03
N SER A 64 3.59 -16.14 10.24
CA SER A 64 5.03 -15.89 10.24
C SER A 64 5.45 -14.76 11.18
N THR A 65 4.53 -13.90 11.58
CA THR A 65 4.85 -12.62 12.22
C THR A 65 4.22 -12.43 13.60
N GLY A 66 3.10 -13.08 13.86
CA GLY A 66 2.23 -12.79 15.01
C GLY A 66 1.18 -11.69 14.75
N GLY A 67 1.12 -11.15 13.52
CA GLY A 67 0.06 -10.25 13.09
C GLY A 67 0.45 -8.77 12.97
N LEU A 68 -0.54 -7.90 13.00
CA LEU A 68 -0.42 -6.44 12.79
C LEU A 68 0.55 -5.73 13.77
N GLU A 69 1.02 -6.38 14.80
CA GLU A 69 2.04 -5.84 15.71
C GLU A 69 3.43 -5.73 15.06
N LYS A 70 3.64 -6.42 13.94
CA LYS A 70 4.94 -6.57 13.27
C LYS A 70 5.06 -5.79 11.96
N TYR A 71 4.04 -5.08 11.56
CA TYR A 71 4.04 -4.23 10.37
C TYR A 71 2.96 -3.16 10.45
N TYR A 72 3.04 -2.19 9.55
CA TYR A 72 2.09 -1.09 9.45
C TYR A 72 1.51 -1.06 8.03
N VAL A 73 0.19 -1.03 7.92
CA VAL A 73 -0.52 -0.92 6.63
C VAL A 73 -1.19 0.44 6.55
N THR A 74 -0.90 1.19 5.50
CA THR A 74 -1.50 2.51 5.27
C THR A 74 -2.08 2.63 3.86
N PRO A 75 -3.23 3.29 3.66
CA PRO A 75 -3.72 3.58 2.32
C PRO A 75 -2.99 4.81 1.74
N LEU A 76 -2.64 4.75 0.44
CA LEU A 76 -2.14 5.91 -0.29
C LEU A 76 -3.22 6.99 -0.36
N ILE A 77 -4.41 6.63 -0.87
CA ILE A 77 -5.58 7.51 -0.86
C ILE A 77 -6.36 7.23 0.43
N ARG A 78 -6.34 8.18 1.36
CA ARG A 78 -6.88 8.02 2.71
C ARG A 78 -8.37 8.28 2.86
N CYS A 79 -9.01 8.73 1.80
CA CYS A 79 -10.44 8.97 1.71
C CYS A 79 -11.12 7.90 0.87
N LYS A 80 -12.44 7.70 1.06
CA LYS A 80 -13.22 6.84 0.17
C LYS A 80 -13.22 7.44 -1.23
N LEU A 81 -12.92 6.62 -2.22
CA LEU A 81 -13.22 6.90 -3.61
C LEU A 81 -14.71 6.59 -3.85
N TYR A 82 -15.39 7.44 -4.63
CA TYR A 82 -16.72 7.11 -5.13
C TYR A 82 -16.62 5.95 -6.11
N ASP A 83 -17.68 5.17 -6.18
CA ASP A 83 -17.82 4.14 -7.21
C ASP A 83 -17.62 4.82 -8.58
N GLU A 84 -16.77 4.23 -9.42
CA GLU A 84 -16.38 4.75 -10.74
C GLU A 84 -15.43 5.96 -10.77
N CYS A 85 -15.02 6.50 -9.62
CA CYS A 85 -14.00 7.56 -9.63
C CYS A 85 -12.61 6.94 -9.81
N PRO A 86 -11.96 7.12 -10.97
CA PRO A 86 -10.59 6.64 -11.15
C PRO A 86 -9.66 7.44 -10.24
N ILE A 87 -8.69 6.77 -9.66
CA ILE A 87 -7.61 7.46 -8.95
C ILE A 87 -6.83 8.28 -9.98
N ASP A 88 -6.76 9.59 -9.81
CA ASP A 88 -5.98 10.47 -10.67
C ASP A 88 -4.63 10.88 -10.03
N LYS A 89 -3.74 11.44 -10.86
CA LYS A 89 -2.42 11.89 -10.39
C LYS A 89 -2.50 12.97 -9.32
N ARG A 90 -3.52 13.84 -9.35
CA ARG A 90 -3.68 14.92 -8.36
C ARG A 90 -4.06 14.36 -7.01
N MET A 91 -4.94 13.34 -6.98
CA MET A 91 -5.29 12.63 -5.74
C MET A 91 -4.05 11.99 -5.13
N ILE A 92 -3.24 11.31 -5.95
CA ILE A 92 -2.01 10.68 -5.51
C ILE A 92 -1.03 11.72 -4.95
N THR A 93 -0.79 12.79 -5.69
CA THR A 93 0.10 13.88 -5.26
C THR A 93 -0.33 14.47 -3.92
N ASN A 94 -1.62 14.77 -3.76
CA ASN A 94 -2.15 15.36 -2.54
C ASN A 94 -2.08 14.39 -1.35
N CYS A 95 -2.45 13.12 -1.57
CA CYS A 95 -2.45 12.12 -0.50
C CYS A 95 -1.07 11.58 -0.17
N SER A 96 -0.12 11.58 -1.11
CA SER A 96 1.26 11.08 -0.91
C SER A 96 1.98 11.77 0.26
N VAL A 97 1.64 13.04 0.53
CA VAL A 97 2.19 13.81 1.65
C VAL A 97 1.95 13.11 3.00
N HIS A 98 0.80 12.46 3.16
CA HIS A 98 0.50 11.70 4.38
C HIS A 98 1.38 10.46 4.49
N THR A 99 1.56 9.73 3.38
CA THR A 99 2.43 8.54 3.36
C THR A 99 3.90 8.92 3.58
N PHE A 100 4.37 10.01 2.95
CA PHE A 100 5.73 10.50 3.19
C PHE A 100 5.94 11.00 4.62
N ARG A 101 4.92 11.59 5.24
CA ARG A 101 4.97 11.96 6.66
C ARG A 101 5.14 10.72 7.54
N ASP A 102 4.40 9.63 7.26
CA ASP A 102 4.56 8.38 8.00
C ASP A 102 5.97 7.81 7.80
N ILE A 103 6.47 7.77 6.55
CA ILE A 103 7.82 7.30 6.24
C ILE A 103 8.88 8.09 7.03
N CYS A 104 8.79 9.41 7.02
CA CYS A 104 9.74 10.25 7.76
C CYS A 104 9.61 10.12 9.28
N LYS A 105 8.39 9.92 9.78
CA LYS A 105 8.12 9.86 11.23
C LYS A 105 8.58 8.54 11.85
N TYR A 106 8.38 7.42 11.14
CA TYR A 106 8.50 6.08 11.74
C TYR A 106 9.73 5.29 11.29
N ASN A 107 10.56 5.86 10.41
CA ASN A 107 11.84 5.29 10.02
C ASN A 107 11.74 3.83 9.52
N PHE A 108 10.86 3.59 8.55
CA PHE A 108 10.66 2.26 7.97
C PHE A 108 11.92 1.77 7.26
N THR A 109 12.21 0.48 7.40
CA THR A 109 13.36 -0.19 6.77
C THR A 109 12.94 -1.09 5.60
N LYS A 110 11.67 -1.47 5.55
CA LYS A 110 11.05 -2.25 4.48
C LYS A 110 9.77 -1.58 4.03
N ILE A 111 9.63 -1.34 2.75
CA ILE A 111 8.44 -0.71 2.17
C ILE A 111 7.96 -1.54 0.99
N LEU A 112 6.69 -1.95 1.02
CA LEU A 112 6.00 -2.62 -0.08
C LEU A 112 4.86 -1.72 -0.57
N LEU A 113 4.85 -1.44 -1.87
CA LEU A 113 3.80 -0.68 -2.54
C LEU A 113 2.92 -1.63 -3.36
N LEU A 114 1.63 -1.68 -3.08
CA LEU A 114 0.69 -2.55 -3.77
C LEU A 114 -0.09 -1.78 -4.85
N GLY A 115 -0.07 -2.30 -6.08
CA GLY A 115 -0.79 -1.73 -7.21
C GLY A 115 -0.44 -0.27 -7.44
N ARG A 116 -1.44 0.59 -7.59
CA ARG A 116 -1.23 2.02 -7.85
C ARG A 116 -0.49 2.79 -6.75
N ALA A 117 -0.28 2.21 -5.57
CA ALA A 117 0.62 2.82 -4.59
C ALA A 117 2.07 2.94 -5.12
N SER A 118 2.46 2.14 -6.10
CA SER A 118 3.75 2.25 -6.79
C SER A 118 3.94 3.57 -7.54
N GLU A 119 2.87 4.29 -7.86
CA GLU A 119 2.95 5.64 -8.45
C GLU A 119 3.65 6.67 -7.53
N LEU A 120 3.83 6.35 -6.23
CA LEU A 120 4.68 7.13 -5.33
C LEU A 120 6.13 7.24 -5.82
N ILE A 121 6.59 6.30 -6.62
CA ILE A 121 7.99 6.23 -7.08
C ILE A 121 8.20 7.03 -8.37
N ASN A 122 7.15 7.56 -9.01
CA ASN A 122 7.23 8.20 -10.34
C ASN A 122 7.86 7.29 -11.40
N VAL A 123 7.55 5.99 -11.36
CA VAL A 123 8.01 5.07 -12.38
C VAL A 123 7.19 5.32 -13.65
N ASP A 124 7.84 5.87 -14.67
CA ASP A 124 7.23 6.34 -15.92
C ASP A 124 6.56 5.23 -16.77
N ASN A 125 6.61 3.97 -16.39
CA ASN A 125 6.10 2.83 -17.18
C ASN A 125 5.32 1.80 -16.34
N ILE A 126 4.52 2.23 -15.35
CA ILE A 126 3.66 1.31 -14.59
C ILE A 126 2.58 0.68 -15.49
N GLY A 127 2.15 1.37 -16.54
CA GLY A 127 1.16 0.86 -17.49
C GLY A 127 1.56 -0.49 -18.11
N ASP A 128 2.81 -0.62 -18.53
CA ASP A 128 3.34 -1.85 -19.15
C ASP A 128 3.64 -2.97 -18.14
N ASN A 129 3.74 -2.62 -16.85
CA ASN A 129 4.05 -3.55 -15.77
C ASN A 129 2.83 -3.97 -14.94
N ILE A 130 1.63 -3.46 -15.23
CA ILE A 130 0.40 -3.85 -14.54
C ILE A 130 0.13 -5.36 -14.69
N ASN A 131 0.58 -5.96 -15.78
CA ASN A 131 0.44 -7.38 -16.06
C ASN A 131 1.59 -8.24 -15.51
N LYS A 132 2.55 -7.64 -14.80
CA LYS A 132 3.68 -8.36 -14.22
C LYS A 132 3.64 -8.26 -12.70
N ILE A 133 3.63 -9.39 -12.03
CA ILE A 133 3.74 -9.44 -10.57
C ILE A 133 5.21 -9.30 -10.22
N PHE A 134 5.63 -8.12 -9.82
CA PHE A 134 6.94 -7.90 -9.26
C PHE A 134 6.83 -7.74 -7.73
N ILE A 135 7.18 -8.78 -7.00
CA ILE A 135 7.62 -8.57 -5.65
C ILE A 135 9.13 -8.58 -5.73
N GLY A 136 9.78 -7.42 -5.73
CA GLY A 136 11.20 -7.45 -5.54
C GLY A 136 12.10 -6.62 -6.43
N ASN A 137 11.62 -5.74 -7.26
CA ASN A 137 12.54 -4.75 -7.82
C ASN A 137 12.83 -3.71 -6.75
N ASN A 138 14.06 -3.71 -6.25
CA ASN A 138 14.55 -2.65 -5.40
C ASN A 138 14.63 -1.38 -6.22
N THR A 139 13.80 -0.41 -5.89
CA THR A 139 13.93 0.95 -6.37
C THR A 139 14.06 1.88 -5.18
N GLU A 140 14.59 3.05 -5.41
CA GLU A 140 14.81 4.03 -4.36
C GLU A 140 13.67 5.04 -4.32
N LEU A 141 13.11 5.25 -3.12
CA LEU A 141 12.19 6.33 -2.85
C LEU A 141 12.77 7.19 -1.71
N ARG A 142 13.33 8.35 -2.06
CA ARG A 142 13.92 9.29 -1.08
C ARG A 142 14.94 8.63 -0.13
N GLY A 143 15.78 7.74 -0.65
CA GLY A 143 16.79 7.01 0.11
C GLY A 143 16.30 5.72 0.77
N TYR A 144 15.02 5.35 0.59
CA TYR A 144 14.48 4.08 1.09
C TYR A 144 14.44 3.05 -0.02
N SER A 145 14.86 1.83 0.30
CA SER A 145 14.67 0.68 -0.59
C SER A 145 13.18 0.27 -0.58
N VAL A 146 12.58 0.22 -1.74
CA VAL A 146 11.14 -0.01 -1.92
C VAL A 146 10.90 -1.17 -2.86
N ASN A 147 9.99 -2.06 -2.49
CA ASN A 147 9.47 -3.11 -3.35
C ASN A 147 8.04 -2.76 -3.79
N TYR A 148 7.59 -3.29 -4.92
CA TYR A 148 6.23 -3.11 -5.40
C TYR A 148 5.65 -4.40 -5.95
N SER A 149 4.32 -4.53 -5.91
CA SER A 149 3.56 -5.69 -6.36
C SER A 149 2.22 -5.24 -6.93
N PRO A 150 1.58 -6.00 -7.81
CA PRO A 150 0.19 -5.79 -8.17
C PRO A 150 -0.71 -5.71 -6.94
N PHE A 151 -1.86 -5.08 -7.11
CA PHE A 151 -2.83 -5.01 -6.05
C PHE A 151 -3.61 -6.33 -5.95
N ILE A 152 -3.83 -6.80 -4.74
CA ILE A 152 -4.48 -8.07 -4.42
C ILE A 152 -5.81 -8.27 -5.18
N LYS A 153 -6.56 -7.19 -5.42
CA LYS A 153 -7.83 -7.22 -6.16
C LYS A 153 -7.71 -7.76 -7.60
N TYR A 154 -6.54 -7.62 -8.20
CA TYR A 154 -6.28 -8.00 -9.61
C TYR A 154 -5.49 -9.30 -9.73
N ILE A 155 -5.32 -10.03 -8.64
CA ILE A 155 -4.64 -11.33 -8.63
C ILE A 155 -5.72 -12.41 -8.74
N ASP A 156 -5.65 -13.22 -9.79
CA ASP A 156 -6.54 -14.34 -10.01
C ASP A 156 -6.36 -15.41 -8.90
N GLU A 157 -7.40 -16.19 -8.65
CA GLU A 157 -7.41 -17.16 -7.55
C GLU A 157 -6.26 -18.18 -7.65
N ASP A 158 -5.96 -18.65 -8.84
CA ASP A 158 -4.87 -19.59 -9.12
C ASP A 158 -3.47 -18.99 -8.86
N LYS A 159 -3.33 -17.66 -8.97
CA LYS A 159 -2.08 -16.92 -8.70
C LYS A 159 -1.98 -16.41 -7.26
N PHE A 160 -3.08 -16.50 -6.51
CA PHE A 160 -3.13 -15.95 -5.16
C PHE A 160 -2.21 -16.72 -4.20
N GLU A 161 -2.09 -18.04 -4.35
CA GLU A 161 -1.17 -18.83 -3.53
C GLU A 161 0.30 -18.44 -3.78
N VAL A 162 0.65 -18.20 -5.04
CA VAL A 162 1.99 -17.71 -5.41
C VAL A 162 2.25 -16.33 -4.82
N PHE A 163 1.26 -15.43 -4.86
CA PHE A 163 1.36 -14.13 -4.21
C PHE A 163 1.60 -14.25 -2.71
N LYS A 164 0.87 -15.13 -2.01
CA LYS A 164 1.08 -15.39 -0.57
C LYS A 164 2.51 -15.82 -0.26
N GLU A 165 3.02 -16.81 -1.01
CA GLU A 165 4.40 -17.28 -0.84
C GLU A 165 5.41 -16.15 -0.99
N HIS A 166 5.23 -15.30 -2.02
CA HIS A 166 6.13 -14.18 -2.26
C HIS A 166 6.02 -13.11 -1.20
N LEU A 167 4.82 -12.82 -0.71
CA LEU A 167 4.63 -11.87 0.38
C LEU A 167 5.35 -12.34 1.67
N ILE A 168 5.26 -13.62 1.97
CA ILE A 168 5.96 -14.23 3.11
C ILE A 168 7.48 -14.19 2.90
N LYS A 169 7.97 -14.56 1.71
CA LYS A 169 9.41 -14.50 1.37
C LYS A 169 9.94 -13.07 1.46
N TRP A 170 9.21 -12.11 0.89
CA TRP A 170 9.56 -10.70 0.99
C TRP A 170 9.63 -10.23 2.45
N TYR A 171 8.63 -10.58 3.25
CA TYR A 171 8.58 -10.18 4.65
C TYR A 171 9.77 -10.75 5.44
N ASN A 172 10.11 -12.04 5.23
CA ASN A 172 11.18 -12.73 5.94
C ASN A 172 12.58 -12.40 5.41
N ALA A 173 12.70 -11.82 4.21
CA ALA A 173 14.00 -11.44 3.67
C ALA A 173 14.67 -10.39 4.58
N ASN A 174 15.93 -10.63 4.94
CA ASN A 174 16.70 -9.67 5.72
C ASN A 174 16.90 -8.36 4.95
N LYS A 175 17.00 -7.24 5.66
CA LYS A 175 17.24 -5.89 5.12
C LYS A 175 18.40 -5.83 4.09
N TYR A 176 19.35 -6.72 4.18
CA TYR A 176 20.57 -6.78 3.35
C TYR A 176 20.55 -7.87 2.27
N ASN A 177 19.60 -8.78 2.32
CA ASN A 177 19.39 -9.72 1.23
C ASN A 177 18.57 -9.01 0.17
N ASN A 178 19.21 -8.63 -0.95
CA ASN A 178 18.52 -8.24 -2.15
C ASN A 178 17.51 -9.33 -2.47
N TYR A 179 16.24 -9.09 -2.17
CA TYR A 179 15.19 -9.94 -2.63
C TYR A 179 15.15 -9.77 -4.15
N ASN A 180 15.79 -10.70 -4.86
CA ASN A 180 15.72 -10.77 -6.30
C ASN A 180 14.31 -11.22 -6.64
N GLY A 181 13.48 -10.27 -7.05
CA GLY A 181 12.08 -10.48 -7.27
C GLY A 181 11.77 -11.55 -8.27
N TYR A 182 10.55 -12.04 -8.20
CA TYR A 182 10.01 -13.05 -9.10
C TYR A 182 9.02 -12.38 -10.05
N GLU A 183 9.19 -12.62 -11.34
CA GLU A 183 8.28 -12.13 -12.36
C GLU A 183 7.20 -13.18 -12.62
N ILE A 184 5.92 -12.85 -12.40
CA ILE A 184 4.79 -13.66 -12.82
C ILE A 184 4.05 -12.88 -13.89
N ASN A 185 3.99 -13.41 -15.09
CA ASN A 185 3.16 -12.86 -16.15
C ASN A 185 1.69 -13.07 -15.76
N VAL A 186 0.95 -11.99 -15.64
CA VAL A 186 -0.50 -11.98 -15.53
C VAL A 186 -1.02 -11.83 -16.96
N VAL A 187 -1.68 -12.85 -17.47
CA VAL A 187 -2.33 -12.81 -18.80
C VAL A 187 -3.62 -12.06 -18.71
#